data_70e5435c6a6b0d5b3868460cc662c17e
#
_entry.id   70e5435c6a6b0d5b3868460cc662c17e
#
_cell.length_a   1.000
_cell.length_b   1.000
_cell.length_c   1.000
_cell.angle_alpha   90.00
_cell.angle_beta   90.00
_cell.angle_gamma   90.00
#
_symmetry.space_group_name_H-M   'P 1'
#
loop_
_entity.id
_entity.type
_entity.pdbx_description
1 polymer ?
#
loop_
_entity_poly.entity_id
_entity_poly.type
_entity_poly.pdbx_seq_one_letter_code
_entity_poly.pdbx_strand_id
1 'polypeptide(L)'
;MSLNLGLIRQQFPSLNRPAVFFDNPGGTQIAKQSLDRINRYLIESNANHEGAFETSIASDAVLDEAHRAMADFYNASSPDEIVFGNNMTTLTLHISRSISRDWKEGDEIVVTRLDHDANVTPWVLAAQDRGVKVNWVDFDVEDGTLKL
;
A
#
# COMPACT_ATOMS: atom_id res chain seq x y z
N MET A 1 4.02 27.07 -9.18
CA MET A 1 3.15 26.67 -10.30
C MET A 1 1.76 26.39 -9.73
N SER A 2 0.70 26.95 -10.33
CA SER A 2 -0.67 26.61 -9.94
C SER A 2 -1.10 25.31 -10.61
N LEU A 3 -1.73 24.40 -9.85
CA LEU A 3 -2.29 23.17 -10.40
C LEU A 3 -3.47 23.46 -11.33
N ASN A 4 -3.50 22.85 -12.50
CA ASN A 4 -4.66 22.92 -13.38
C ASN A 4 -5.70 21.89 -12.93
N LEU A 5 -6.59 22.32 -12.03
CA LEU A 5 -7.63 21.45 -11.45
C LEU A 5 -8.57 20.86 -12.51
N GLY A 6 -8.85 21.58 -13.60
CA GLY A 6 -9.68 21.08 -14.69
C GLY A 6 -9.07 19.86 -15.37
N LEU A 7 -7.79 19.92 -15.73
CA LEU A 7 -7.07 18.80 -16.32
C LEU A 7 -6.93 17.62 -15.35
N ILE A 8 -6.67 17.89 -14.06
CA ILE A 8 -6.56 16.82 -13.07
C ILE A 8 -7.90 16.10 -12.90
N ARG A 9 -8.99 16.84 -12.72
CA ARG A 9 -10.32 16.24 -12.53
C ARG A 9 -10.77 15.39 -13.72
N GLN A 10 -10.42 15.75 -14.94
CA GLN A 10 -10.72 14.97 -16.15
C GLN A 10 -10.05 13.59 -16.17
N GLN A 11 -9.00 13.37 -15.36
CA GLN A 11 -8.35 12.07 -15.23
C GLN A 11 -9.15 11.07 -14.39
N PHE A 12 -10.20 11.52 -13.69
CA PHE A 12 -11.00 10.70 -12.79
C PHE A 12 -12.45 10.61 -13.29
N PRO A 13 -12.83 9.54 -14.00
CA PRO A 13 -14.17 9.41 -14.59
C PRO A 13 -15.33 9.54 -13.60
N SER A 14 -15.13 9.12 -12.35
CA SER A 14 -16.13 9.22 -11.28
C SER A 14 -16.50 10.66 -10.92
N LEU A 15 -15.64 11.64 -11.26
CA LEU A 15 -15.90 13.06 -11.01
C LEU A 15 -16.76 13.73 -12.09
N ASN A 16 -17.15 12.99 -13.15
CA ASN A 16 -18.06 13.49 -14.19
C ASN A 16 -19.55 13.50 -13.79
N ARG A 17 -19.86 13.13 -12.56
CA ARG A 17 -21.20 13.14 -11.98
C ARG A 17 -21.32 14.22 -10.89
N PRO A 18 -22.53 14.70 -10.56
CA PRO A 18 -22.75 15.73 -9.55
C PRO A 18 -22.62 15.12 -8.13
N ALA A 19 -21.42 14.68 -7.79
CA ALA A 19 -21.10 14.13 -6.46
C ALA A 19 -19.88 14.85 -5.89
N VAL A 20 -19.93 15.13 -4.60
CA VAL A 20 -18.82 15.67 -3.82
C VAL A 20 -18.35 14.57 -2.87
N PHE A 21 -17.09 14.19 -2.99
CA PHE A 21 -16.49 13.12 -2.20
C PHE A 21 -15.71 13.71 -1.04
N PHE A 22 -16.09 13.31 0.18
CA PHE A 22 -15.38 13.63 1.43
C PHE A 22 -15.00 12.37 2.22
N ASP A 23 -15.19 11.20 1.61
CA ASP A 23 -15.06 9.88 2.21
C ASP A 23 -13.91 9.07 1.58
N ASN A 24 -12.91 9.73 1.02
CA ASN A 24 -11.77 9.10 0.37
C ASN A 24 -11.01 8.07 1.25
N PRO A 25 -10.95 8.20 2.59
CA PRO A 25 -10.42 7.13 3.43
C PRO A 25 -11.13 5.80 3.28
N GLY A 26 -12.41 5.80 2.93
CA GLY A 26 -13.20 4.60 2.62
C GLY A 26 -13.07 4.10 1.18
N GLY A 27 -12.51 4.90 0.27
CA GLY A 27 -12.31 4.52 -1.12
C GLY A 27 -12.00 5.71 -2.03
N THR A 28 -10.82 5.69 -2.61
CA THR A 28 -10.33 6.74 -3.53
C THR A 28 -10.86 6.54 -4.93
N GLN A 29 -11.10 7.64 -5.64
CA GLN A 29 -11.50 7.62 -7.06
C GLN A 29 -10.33 7.11 -7.91
N ILE A 30 -10.61 6.24 -8.88
CA ILE A 30 -9.58 5.62 -9.72
C ILE A 30 -9.32 6.49 -10.95
N ALA A 31 -8.04 6.71 -11.27
CA ALA A 31 -7.64 7.41 -12.47
C ALA A 31 -7.95 6.59 -13.73
N LYS A 32 -8.33 7.28 -14.82
CA LYS A 32 -8.66 6.64 -16.10
C LYS A 32 -7.51 5.76 -16.62
N GLN A 33 -6.28 6.21 -16.49
CA GLN A 33 -5.10 5.46 -16.93
C GLN A 33 -4.97 4.10 -16.20
N SER A 34 -5.28 4.04 -14.91
CA SER A 34 -5.29 2.79 -14.15
C SER A 34 -6.40 1.85 -14.62
N LEU A 35 -7.60 2.37 -14.85
CA LEU A 35 -8.71 1.59 -15.40
C LEU A 35 -8.39 1.03 -16.79
N ASP A 36 -7.82 1.85 -17.66
CA ASP A 36 -7.44 1.45 -19.02
C ASP A 36 -6.36 0.35 -18.99
N ARG A 37 -5.38 0.45 -18.07
CA ARG A 37 -4.34 -0.56 -17.89
C ARG A 37 -4.90 -1.89 -17.37
N ILE A 38 -5.79 -1.85 -16.38
CA ILE A 38 -6.46 -3.04 -15.85
C ILE A 38 -7.26 -3.74 -16.95
N ASN A 39 -8.08 -2.98 -17.68
CA ASN A 39 -8.89 -3.54 -18.76
C ASN A 39 -8.01 -4.16 -19.86
N ARG A 40 -6.94 -3.49 -20.27
CA ARG A 40 -6.00 -4.00 -21.26
C ARG A 40 -5.37 -5.30 -20.79
N TYR A 41 -4.86 -5.35 -19.56
CA TYR A 41 -4.26 -6.56 -19.00
C TYR A 41 -5.24 -7.75 -19.01
N LEU A 42 -6.47 -7.54 -18.55
CA LEU A 42 -7.49 -8.59 -18.49
C LEU A 42 -7.89 -9.12 -19.88
N ILE A 43 -7.84 -8.28 -20.92
CA ILE A 43 -8.21 -8.65 -22.27
C ILE A 43 -7.04 -9.29 -23.04
N GLU A 44 -5.82 -8.76 -22.89
CA GLU A 44 -4.70 -9.06 -23.78
C GLU A 44 -3.64 -10.00 -23.16
N SER A 45 -3.46 -9.96 -21.81
CA SER A 45 -2.29 -10.56 -21.16
C SER A 45 -2.61 -11.37 -19.90
N ASN A 46 -3.90 -11.60 -19.59
CA ASN A 46 -4.30 -12.27 -18.35
C ASN A 46 -3.85 -13.74 -18.34
N ALA A 47 -2.69 -14.00 -17.76
CA ALA A 47 -2.10 -15.32 -17.63
C ALA A 47 -1.25 -15.44 -16.36
N ASN A 48 -0.96 -16.70 -15.96
CA ASN A 48 0.07 -16.96 -14.97
C ASN A 48 1.42 -16.50 -15.54
N HIS A 49 2.29 -16.00 -14.66
CA HIS A 49 3.64 -15.59 -15.03
C HIS A 49 4.64 -16.76 -15.06
N GLU A 50 5.87 -16.49 -15.53
CA GLU A 50 6.98 -17.47 -15.68
C GLU A 50 6.73 -18.60 -16.70
N GLY A 51 5.72 -18.47 -17.56
CA GLY A 51 5.48 -19.42 -18.66
C GLY A 51 6.16 -18.98 -19.96
N ALA A 52 6.48 -19.97 -20.82
CA ALA A 52 7.16 -19.73 -22.11
C ALA A 52 6.18 -19.36 -23.26
N PHE A 53 4.97 -18.98 -22.97
CA PHE A 53 3.94 -18.61 -23.96
C PHE A 53 3.64 -17.11 -23.92
N GLU A 54 3.13 -16.59 -25.04
CA GLU A 54 3.03 -15.16 -25.31
C GLU A 54 2.34 -14.35 -24.20
N THR A 55 1.16 -14.78 -23.72
CA THR A 55 0.43 -14.04 -22.68
C THR A 55 1.12 -14.06 -21.33
N SER A 56 1.86 -15.13 -21.00
CA SER A 56 2.67 -15.19 -19.78
C SER A 56 3.85 -14.22 -19.84
N ILE A 57 4.56 -14.20 -20.98
CA ILE A 57 5.67 -13.26 -21.20
C ILE A 57 5.17 -11.80 -21.12
N ALA A 58 4.00 -11.52 -21.71
CA ALA A 58 3.37 -10.21 -21.61
C ALA A 58 2.96 -9.85 -20.16
N SER A 59 2.49 -10.83 -19.39
CA SER A 59 2.17 -10.68 -17.97
C SER A 59 3.42 -10.35 -17.14
N ASP A 60 4.53 -11.07 -17.38
CA ASP A 60 5.82 -10.82 -16.74
C ASP A 60 6.32 -9.39 -17.03
N ALA A 61 6.21 -8.95 -18.28
CA ALA A 61 6.60 -7.58 -18.65
C ALA A 61 5.81 -6.49 -17.91
N VAL A 62 4.50 -6.73 -17.65
CA VAL A 62 3.68 -5.81 -16.85
C VAL A 62 4.12 -5.76 -15.40
N LEU A 63 4.45 -6.91 -14.79
CA LEU A 63 4.95 -6.99 -13.42
C LEU A 63 6.30 -6.29 -13.29
N ASP A 64 7.23 -6.57 -14.19
CA ASP A 64 8.55 -5.96 -14.23
C ASP A 64 8.47 -4.42 -14.37
N GLU A 65 7.60 -3.93 -15.24
CA GLU A 65 7.37 -2.49 -15.40
C GLU A 65 6.84 -1.87 -14.10
N ALA A 66 5.89 -2.54 -13.43
CA ALA A 66 5.30 -2.06 -12.18
C ALA A 66 6.35 -1.99 -11.07
N HIS A 67 7.18 -3.03 -10.90
CA HIS A 67 8.25 -3.05 -9.91
C HIS A 67 9.27 -1.93 -10.15
N ARG A 68 9.71 -1.72 -11.39
CA ARG A 68 10.63 -0.62 -11.75
C ARG A 68 10.02 0.75 -11.48
N ALA A 69 8.77 0.97 -11.91
CA ALA A 69 8.09 2.24 -11.70
C ALA A 69 7.93 2.59 -10.21
N MET A 70 7.63 1.60 -9.37
CA MET A 70 7.51 1.82 -7.93
C MET A 70 8.88 1.96 -7.26
N ALA A 71 9.91 1.28 -7.74
CA ALA A 71 11.28 1.51 -7.27
C ALA A 71 11.72 2.96 -7.54
N ASP A 72 11.47 3.46 -8.75
CA ASP A 72 11.75 4.87 -9.09
C ASP A 72 10.94 5.83 -8.21
N PHE A 73 9.65 5.54 -7.98
CA PHE A 73 8.76 6.39 -7.17
C PHE A 73 9.22 6.48 -5.71
N TYR A 74 9.67 5.38 -5.13
CA TYR A 74 10.14 5.32 -3.74
C TYR A 74 11.64 5.59 -3.59
N ASN A 75 12.37 5.83 -4.69
CA ASN A 75 13.82 5.94 -4.70
C ASN A 75 14.51 4.71 -4.09
N ALA A 76 13.98 3.52 -4.38
CA ALA A 76 14.56 2.26 -3.96
C ALA A 76 15.81 1.93 -4.80
N SER A 77 16.74 1.19 -4.21
CA SER A 77 17.99 0.82 -4.89
C SER A 77 17.79 -0.28 -5.94
N SER A 78 16.74 -1.09 -5.80
CA SER A 78 16.39 -2.18 -6.71
C SER A 78 14.88 -2.37 -6.81
N PRO A 79 14.34 -2.77 -7.97
CA PRO A 79 12.97 -3.25 -8.09
C PRO A 79 12.62 -4.42 -7.16
N ASP A 80 13.62 -5.21 -6.74
CA ASP A 80 13.45 -6.34 -5.81
C ASP A 80 13.07 -5.91 -4.38
N GLU A 81 13.25 -4.63 -4.04
CA GLU A 81 12.81 -4.06 -2.77
C GLU A 81 11.30 -3.76 -2.75
N ILE A 82 10.64 -3.83 -3.91
CA ILE A 82 9.21 -3.54 -4.04
C ILE A 82 8.40 -4.83 -3.89
N VAL A 83 7.46 -4.82 -2.96
CA VAL A 83 6.52 -5.93 -2.74
C VAL A 83 5.10 -5.43 -2.93
N PHE A 84 4.37 -6.04 -3.85
CA PHE A 84 2.96 -5.76 -4.05
C PHE A 84 2.07 -6.68 -3.21
N GLY A 85 0.93 -6.16 -2.80
CA GLY A 85 -0.12 -6.93 -2.12
C GLY A 85 -1.49 -6.32 -2.35
N ASN A 86 -2.53 -6.99 -1.90
CA ASN A 86 -3.91 -6.60 -2.17
C ASN A 86 -4.27 -5.24 -1.56
N ASN A 87 -3.72 -4.95 -0.38
CA ASN A 87 -3.94 -3.70 0.37
C ASN A 87 -2.93 -3.61 1.52
N MET A 88 -2.84 -2.42 2.14
CA MET A 88 -1.94 -2.15 3.26
C MET A 88 -2.19 -3.08 4.45
N THR A 89 -3.42 -3.34 4.84
CA THR A 89 -3.77 -4.23 5.96
C THR A 89 -3.18 -5.63 5.78
N THR A 90 -3.37 -6.23 4.60
CA THR A 90 -2.82 -7.56 4.28
C THR A 90 -1.29 -7.55 4.27
N LEU A 91 -0.69 -6.51 3.68
CA LEU A 91 0.77 -6.35 3.67
C LEU A 91 1.33 -6.22 5.08
N THR A 92 0.73 -5.40 5.94
CA THR A 92 1.17 -5.24 7.34
C THR A 92 1.04 -6.54 8.13
N LEU A 93 -0.05 -7.30 7.94
CA LEU A 93 -0.21 -8.61 8.55
C LEU A 93 0.88 -9.60 8.11
N HIS A 94 1.25 -9.61 6.83
CA HIS A 94 2.29 -10.49 6.32
C HIS A 94 3.67 -10.08 6.84
N ILE A 95 4.03 -8.78 6.72
CA ILE A 95 5.35 -8.30 7.09
C ILE A 95 5.59 -8.38 8.60
N SER A 96 4.57 -8.09 9.44
CA SER A 96 4.68 -8.21 10.88
C SER A 96 4.98 -9.66 11.31
N ARG A 97 4.36 -10.65 10.66
CA ARG A 97 4.61 -12.08 10.89
C ARG A 97 6.01 -12.51 10.43
N SER A 98 6.52 -11.91 9.38
CA SER A 98 7.86 -12.21 8.86
C SER A 98 8.95 -11.61 9.76
N ILE A 99 8.87 -10.32 10.06
CA ILE A 99 9.86 -9.60 10.89
C ILE A 99 9.89 -10.15 12.30
N SER A 100 8.72 -10.44 12.90
CA SER A 100 8.65 -10.94 14.28
C SER A 100 9.33 -12.28 14.51
N ARG A 101 9.69 -13.03 13.46
CA ARG A 101 10.44 -14.29 13.59
C ARG A 101 11.82 -14.09 14.22
N ASP A 102 12.42 -12.93 14.02
CA ASP A 102 13.75 -12.58 14.52
C ASP A 102 13.72 -11.92 15.91
N TRP A 103 12.52 -11.60 16.42
CA TRP A 103 12.35 -10.99 17.73
C TRP A 103 12.70 -11.93 18.88
N LYS A 104 13.33 -11.37 19.91
CA LYS A 104 13.85 -12.09 21.07
C LYS A 104 13.28 -11.51 22.36
N GLU A 105 13.43 -12.26 23.44
CA GLU A 105 13.11 -11.78 24.79
C GLU A 105 13.91 -10.50 25.11
N GLY A 106 13.22 -9.48 25.56
CA GLY A 106 13.78 -8.16 25.84
C GLY A 106 13.67 -7.15 24.69
N ASP A 107 13.29 -7.60 23.48
CA ASP A 107 12.95 -6.65 22.41
C ASP A 107 11.66 -5.90 22.73
N GLU A 108 11.55 -4.70 22.19
CA GLU A 108 10.39 -3.84 22.38
C GLU A 108 9.94 -3.26 21.03
N ILE A 109 8.65 -3.07 20.87
CA ILE A 109 8.10 -2.30 19.75
C ILE A 109 7.38 -1.06 20.26
N VAL A 110 7.33 -0.05 19.40
CA VAL A 110 6.60 1.20 19.66
C VAL A 110 5.47 1.33 18.66
N VAL A 111 4.26 1.56 19.15
CA VAL A 111 3.07 1.86 18.35
C VAL A 111 2.39 3.12 18.86
N THR A 112 1.62 3.80 18.03
CA THR A 112 0.91 5.01 18.42
C THR A 112 -0.59 4.78 18.55
N ARG A 113 -1.27 5.59 19.34
CA ARG A 113 -2.73 5.64 19.40
C ARG A 113 -3.34 6.50 18.29
N LEU A 114 -2.52 7.21 17.52
CA LEU A 114 -2.94 8.08 16.44
C LEU A 114 -3.00 7.34 15.09
N ASP A 115 -2.32 6.22 14.98
CA ASP A 115 -2.19 5.48 13.73
C ASP A 115 -3.46 4.70 13.38
N HIS A 116 -3.62 4.37 12.11
CA HIS A 116 -4.69 3.49 11.67
C HIS A 116 -4.51 2.08 12.23
N ASP A 117 -5.59 1.44 12.68
CA ASP A 117 -5.56 0.13 13.33
C ASP A 117 -4.83 -0.96 12.50
N ALA A 118 -4.95 -0.91 11.18
CA ALA A 118 -4.25 -1.83 10.29
C ALA A 118 -2.71 -1.73 10.36
N ASN A 119 -2.17 -0.64 10.92
CA ASN A 119 -0.75 -0.47 11.21
C ASN A 119 -0.41 -0.55 12.72
N VAL A 120 -1.35 -0.97 13.53
CA VAL A 120 -1.18 -1.16 14.99
C VAL A 120 -1.43 -2.61 15.38
N THR A 121 -2.66 -3.09 15.17
CA THR A 121 -3.08 -4.44 15.60
C THR A 121 -2.18 -5.56 15.06
N PRO A 122 -1.73 -5.60 13.81
CA PRO A 122 -0.84 -6.66 13.33
C PRO A 122 0.49 -6.76 14.11
N TRP A 123 1.06 -5.60 14.47
CA TRP A 123 2.29 -5.53 15.26
C TRP A 123 2.08 -5.96 16.71
N VAL A 124 0.98 -5.51 17.32
CA VAL A 124 0.59 -5.91 18.70
C VAL A 124 0.39 -7.41 18.79
N LEU A 125 -0.32 -8.02 17.83
CA LEU A 125 -0.52 -9.47 17.79
C LEU A 125 0.80 -10.21 17.59
N ALA A 126 1.68 -9.74 16.71
CA ALA A 126 2.99 -10.34 16.51
C ALA A 126 3.86 -10.24 17.79
N ALA A 127 3.79 -9.11 18.52
CA ALA A 127 4.48 -8.92 19.78
C ALA A 127 3.95 -9.87 20.87
N GLN A 128 2.64 -10.04 20.98
CA GLN A 128 2.03 -11.00 21.90
C GLN A 128 2.47 -12.44 21.62
N ASP A 129 2.50 -12.86 20.35
CA ASP A 129 2.94 -14.19 19.94
C ASP A 129 4.41 -14.48 20.29
N ARG A 130 5.23 -13.43 20.42
CA ARG A 130 6.67 -13.52 20.70
C ARG A 130 7.07 -13.12 22.13
N GLY A 131 6.13 -12.68 22.94
CA GLY A 131 6.43 -12.20 24.30
C GLY A 131 7.22 -10.88 24.31
N VAL A 132 7.11 -10.08 23.25
CA VAL A 132 7.78 -8.80 23.08
C VAL A 132 6.92 -7.68 23.68
N LYS A 133 7.56 -6.71 24.34
CA LYS A 133 6.88 -5.59 24.98
C LYS A 133 6.40 -4.58 23.96
N VAL A 134 5.15 -4.13 24.13
CA VAL A 134 4.54 -3.07 23.33
C VAL A 134 4.54 -1.76 24.13
N ASN A 135 5.21 -0.75 23.63
CA ASN A 135 5.18 0.61 24.15
C ASN A 135 4.21 1.45 23.32
N TRP A 136 3.30 2.14 24.00
CA TRP A 136 2.30 2.98 23.37
C TRP A 136 2.68 4.44 23.47
N VAL A 137 2.71 5.12 22.35
CA VAL A 137 2.82 6.58 22.27
C VAL A 137 1.42 7.15 22.15
N ASP A 138 1.07 8.01 23.13
CA ASP A 138 -0.20 8.73 23.15
C ASP A 138 -0.09 10.04 22.35
N PHE A 139 -1.21 10.73 22.16
CA PHE A 139 -1.23 12.02 21.49
C PHE A 139 -2.10 13.00 22.26
N ASP A 140 -1.87 14.30 22.04
CA ASP A 140 -2.72 15.35 22.56
C ASP A 140 -3.95 15.48 21.66
N VAL A 141 -5.14 15.39 22.24
CA VAL A 141 -6.42 15.47 21.52
C VAL A 141 -6.74 16.87 21.01
N GLU A 142 -6.10 17.89 21.57
CA GLU A 142 -6.34 19.30 21.21
C GLU A 142 -5.67 19.66 19.87
N ASP A 143 -4.45 19.14 19.63
CA ASP A 143 -3.65 19.50 18.46
C ASP A 143 -3.07 18.32 17.67
N GLY A 144 -3.25 17.09 18.16
CA GLY A 144 -2.79 15.86 17.52
C GLY A 144 -1.28 15.60 17.67
N THR A 145 -0.55 16.33 18.52
CA THR A 145 0.88 16.10 18.74
C THR A 145 1.14 14.82 19.52
N LEU A 146 2.16 14.07 19.11
CA LEU A 146 2.58 12.85 19.80
C LEU A 146 3.27 13.19 21.12
N LYS A 147 2.95 12.44 22.18
CA LYS A 147 3.58 12.52 23.51
C LYS A 147 4.76 11.55 23.57
N LEU A 148 5.91 12.01 23.12
CA LEU A 148 7.16 11.24 23.08
C LEU A 148 7.85 11.19 24.44
#